data_b50e506189e3fc08eadf344259af45b4
#
_entry.id   b50e506189e3fc08eadf344259af45b4
#
_cell.length_a   1.000
_cell.length_b   1.000
_cell.length_c   1.000
_cell.angle_alpha   90.00
_cell.angle_beta   90.00
_cell.angle_gamma   90.00
#
_symmetry.space_group_name_H-M   'P 1'
#
loop_
_entity.id
_entity.type
_entity.pdbx_description
1 polymer ?
#
loop_
_entity_poly.entity_id
_entity_poly.type
_entity_poly.pdbx_seq_one_letter_code
_entity_poly.pdbx_strand_id
1 'polypeptide(L)'
;DRVGGLLMYGIPNMKLEKAIIDRKIHIMKEEGIIFETNVNVGKEYKAAKMLKEFDSVILACGASKPRDIKVPGREADGIYFAVDFLKATTKSLLDSGLRDGKFVSAKGKHVVVIGGGDTGNDCVATVIRHGCTAVTQLEMMPKLPDRRTEDNTWPEWPRVCKTDYGQEEAAAVFGKDPRVYETTVKEFKKDKTGKVCKAVLVRLEEKKDPKTGRRQMIPVEGSEKEIAADLILIAAGFTGCEPYVTDAFGVKLDSRSNVASKTGSYQTNVERVFTAGDMHRGQSLVVWAIRE
;
A
#
# COMPACT_ATOMS: atom_id res chain seq x y z
N ASP A 1 15.72 5.77 10.35
CA ASP A 1 15.98 7.19 10.55
C ASP A 1 14.92 7.90 11.41
N ARG A 2 13.61 7.65 11.17
CA ARG A 2 12.51 8.16 12.00
C ARG A 2 11.64 7.01 12.49
N VAL A 3 11.10 7.16 13.69
CA VAL A 3 10.12 6.25 14.27
C VAL A 3 8.74 6.47 13.63
N GLY A 4 7.89 5.45 13.56
CA GLY A 4 6.51 5.56 13.10
C GLY A 4 6.17 4.76 11.84
N GLY A 5 7.16 4.15 11.18
CA GLY A 5 6.96 3.21 10.07
C GLY A 5 6.03 3.75 8.96
N LEU A 6 4.95 3.05 8.68
CA LEU A 6 3.95 3.43 7.66
C LEU A 6 3.26 4.76 7.99
N LEU A 7 2.99 5.06 9.27
CA LEU A 7 2.40 6.33 9.70
C LEU A 7 3.33 7.51 9.40
N MET A 8 4.65 7.31 9.51
CA MET A 8 5.65 8.35 9.23
C MET A 8 5.84 8.55 7.72
N TYR A 9 5.98 7.46 6.94
CA TYR A 9 6.44 7.56 5.56
C TYR A 9 5.45 7.10 4.50
N GLY A 10 4.55 6.15 4.82
CA GLY A 10 3.61 5.60 3.85
C GLY A 10 2.35 6.46 3.68
N ILE A 11 1.86 7.04 4.77
CA ILE A 11 0.71 7.95 4.73
C ILE A 11 1.21 9.38 4.46
N PRO A 12 0.68 10.09 3.45
CA PRO A 12 1.11 11.44 3.12
C PRO A 12 0.85 12.44 4.26
N ASN A 13 1.67 13.51 4.31
CA ASN A 13 1.54 14.54 5.36
C ASN A 13 0.17 15.26 5.33
N MET A 14 -0.42 15.45 4.15
CA MET A 14 -1.74 16.07 4.03
C MET A 14 -2.88 15.22 4.60
N LYS A 15 -2.71 13.90 4.74
CA LYS A 15 -3.67 13.00 5.39
C LYS A 15 -3.39 12.82 6.88
N LEU A 16 -2.12 12.77 7.26
CA LEU A 16 -1.68 12.61 8.64
C LEU A 16 -0.42 13.45 8.88
N GLU A 17 -0.60 14.60 9.54
CA GLU A 17 0.50 15.50 9.89
C GLU A 17 1.53 14.81 10.79
N LYS A 18 2.81 14.91 10.43
CA LYS A 18 3.88 14.19 11.14
C LYS A 18 4.14 14.75 12.54
N ALA A 19 3.78 16.00 12.79
CA ALA A 19 3.81 16.58 14.14
C ALA A 19 2.95 15.77 15.15
N ILE A 20 1.85 15.16 14.70
CA ILE A 20 1.01 14.28 15.55
C ILE A 20 1.79 13.02 15.93
N ILE A 21 2.51 12.43 14.98
CA ILE A 21 3.35 11.26 15.23
C ILE A 21 4.49 11.60 16.17
N ASP A 22 5.20 12.71 15.90
CA ASP A 22 6.31 13.17 16.73
C ASP A 22 5.87 13.43 18.17
N ARG A 23 4.69 14.04 18.37
CA ARG A 23 4.10 14.24 19.71
C ARG A 23 3.86 12.92 20.44
N LYS A 24 3.32 11.90 19.74
CA LYS A 24 3.09 10.57 20.33
C LYS A 24 4.40 9.88 20.70
N ILE A 25 5.40 9.95 19.83
CA ILE A 25 6.73 9.39 20.09
C ILE A 25 7.38 10.08 21.30
N HIS A 26 7.22 11.41 21.42
CA HIS A 26 7.72 12.16 22.57
C HIS A 26 7.09 11.67 23.89
N ILE A 27 5.78 11.54 23.95
CA ILE A 27 5.07 11.02 25.13
C ILE A 27 5.57 9.59 25.47
N MET A 28 5.67 8.71 24.49
CA MET A 28 6.17 7.34 24.71
C MET A 28 7.60 7.33 25.27
N LYS A 29 8.46 8.27 24.84
CA LYS A 29 9.82 8.42 25.42
C LYS A 29 9.78 8.88 26.87
N GLU A 30 8.88 9.80 27.21
CA GLU A 30 8.70 10.25 28.61
C GLU A 30 8.14 9.12 29.49
N GLU A 31 7.37 8.19 28.93
CA GLU A 31 6.90 6.96 29.58
C GLU A 31 8.01 5.89 29.73
N GLY A 32 9.22 6.16 29.23
CA GLY A 32 10.37 5.27 29.33
C GLY A 32 10.57 4.31 28.16
N ILE A 33 9.81 4.46 27.05
CA ILE A 33 10.00 3.61 25.87
C ILE A 33 11.27 4.04 25.13
N ILE A 34 12.15 3.09 24.87
CA ILE A 34 13.39 3.30 24.14
C ILE A 34 13.18 2.97 22.67
N PHE A 35 13.48 3.92 21.80
CA PHE A 35 13.44 3.75 20.35
C PHE A 35 14.85 3.67 19.78
N GLU A 36 15.16 2.55 19.15
CA GLU A 36 16.41 2.38 18.41
C GLU A 36 16.12 2.35 16.91
N THR A 37 16.64 3.35 16.20
CA THR A 37 16.50 3.46 14.74
C THR A 37 17.77 3.00 14.04
N ASN A 38 17.69 2.76 12.71
CA ASN A 38 18.78 2.21 11.90
C ASN A 38 19.24 0.80 12.35
N VAL A 39 18.39 0.06 13.05
CA VAL A 39 18.64 -1.33 13.46
C VAL A 39 17.78 -2.27 12.61
N ASN A 40 18.42 -3.15 11.86
CA ASN A 40 17.75 -4.13 11.02
C ASN A 40 17.76 -5.50 11.70
N VAL A 41 16.65 -5.79 12.40
CA VAL A 41 16.44 -7.06 13.10
C VAL A 41 16.26 -8.20 12.08
N GLY A 42 16.97 -9.30 12.33
CA GLY A 42 17.00 -10.46 11.42
C GLY A 42 18.21 -10.45 10.48
N LYS A 43 18.80 -9.30 10.20
CA LYS A 43 20.04 -9.18 9.42
C LYS A 43 21.22 -8.80 10.31
N GLU A 44 21.33 -7.53 10.66
CA GLU A 44 22.44 -7.00 11.47
C GLU A 44 22.26 -7.35 12.95
N TYR A 45 21.07 -7.15 13.49
CA TYR A 45 20.71 -7.56 14.84
C TYR A 45 20.05 -8.94 14.81
N LYS A 46 20.80 -9.97 15.25
CA LYS A 46 20.38 -11.37 15.16
C LYS A 46 19.23 -11.68 16.13
N ALA A 47 18.22 -12.40 15.66
CA ALA A 47 17.08 -12.85 16.47
C ALA A 47 17.51 -13.62 17.73
N ALA A 48 18.50 -14.52 17.61
CA ALA A 48 19.03 -15.26 18.72
C ALA A 48 19.68 -14.39 19.82
N LYS A 49 20.25 -13.23 19.45
CA LYS A 49 20.76 -12.24 20.41
C LYS A 49 19.62 -11.57 21.13
N MET A 50 18.60 -11.10 20.38
CA MET A 50 17.41 -10.45 20.93
C MET A 50 16.68 -11.35 21.94
N LEU A 51 16.51 -12.64 21.63
CA LEU A 51 15.89 -13.62 22.53
C LEU A 51 16.68 -13.91 23.82
N LYS A 52 17.97 -13.54 23.88
CA LYS A 52 18.78 -13.60 25.09
C LYS A 52 18.72 -12.33 25.93
N GLU A 53 18.53 -11.18 25.28
CA GLU A 53 18.56 -9.86 25.93
C GLU A 53 17.17 -9.42 26.44
N PHE A 54 16.08 -9.96 25.88
CA PHE A 54 14.72 -9.56 26.22
C PHE A 54 13.88 -10.76 26.72
N ASP A 55 13.00 -10.51 27.68
CA ASP A 55 12.09 -11.51 28.25
C ASP A 55 11.03 -11.95 27.24
N SER A 56 10.59 -11.04 26.39
CA SER A 56 9.61 -11.29 25.32
C SER A 56 9.87 -10.40 24.13
N VAL A 57 9.47 -10.86 22.94
CA VAL A 57 9.60 -10.14 21.68
C VAL A 57 8.24 -10.07 20.99
N ILE A 58 7.82 -8.88 20.56
CA ILE A 58 6.63 -8.68 19.73
C ILE A 58 7.07 -8.33 18.32
N LEU A 59 6.72 -9.18 17.37
CA LEU A 59 6.94 -8.94 15.95
C LEU A 59 5.77 -8.11 15.37
N ALA A 60 6.00 -6.83 15.15
CA ALA A 60 5.03 -5.87 14.61
C ALA A 60 5.61 -5.08 13.43
N CYS A 61 6.37 -5.77 12.56
CA CYS A 61 7.11 -5.17 11.43
C CYS A 61 6.23 -4.84 10.21
N GLY A 62 4.93 -5.05 10.31
CA GLY A 62 3.99 -4.79 9.23
C GLY A 62 3.95 -5.86 8.13
N ALA A 63 3.25 -5.56 7.04
CA ALA A 63 3.15 -6.37 5.83
C ALA A 63 3.65 -5.52 4.66
N SER A 64 4.95 -5.53 4.40
CA SER A 64 5.62 -4.61 3.46
C SER A 64 5.99 -5.23 2.12
N LYS A 65 5.78 -6.56 1.93
CA LYS A 65 6.05 -7.21 0.65
C LYS A 65 4.98 -6.83 -0.38
N PRO A 66 5.28 -5.95 -1.36
CA PRO A 66 4.27 -5.47 -2.29
C PRO A 66 3.84 -6.56 -3.26
N ARG A 67 2.56 -6.51 -3.64
CA ARG A 67 2.04 -7.30 -4.76
C ARG A 67 2.45 -6.64 -6.06
N ASP A 68 3.19 -7.35 -6.88
CA ASP A 68 3.60 -6.87 -8.21
C ASP A 68 2.64 -7.33 -9.32
N ILE A 69 2.70 -6.65 -10.46
CA ILE A 69 1.92 -6.93 -11.67
C ILE A 69 2.84 -7.59 -12.69
N LYS A 70 2.49 -8.81 -13.08
CA LYS A 70 3.28 -9.58 -14.05
C LYS A 70 2.70 -9.37 -15.46
N VAL A 71 3.09 -8.28 -16.09
CA VAL A 71 2.68 -7.93 -17.46
C VAL A 71 3.91 -7.54 -18.29
N PRO A 72 3.87 -7.68 -19.62
CA PRO A 72 4.94 -7.18 -20.50
C PRO A 72 5.24 -5.71 -20.24
N GLY A 73 6.52 -5.35 -20.31
CA GLY A 73 7.00 -3.98 -20.09
C GLY A 73 7.06 -3.53 -18.62
N ARG A 74 6.83 -4.43 -17.64
CA ARG A 74 6.91 -4.11 -16.20
C ARG A 74 8.29 -3.58 -15.79
N GLU A 75 9.31 -3.96 -16.49
CA GLU A 75 10.70 -3.55 -16.26
C GLU A 75 11.04 -2.15 -16.77
N ALA A 76 10.09 -1.43 -17.39
CA ALA A 76 10.33 -0.08 -17.89
C ALA A 76 10.63 0.92 -16.77
N ASP A 77 11.51 1.87 -17.05
CA ASP A 77 11.73 3.01 -16.16
C ASP A 77 10.45 3.85 -16.01
N GLY A 78 10.19 4.36 -14.80
CA GLY A 78 9.00 5.15 -14.52
C GLY A 78 7.85 4.33 -13.91
N ILE A 79 8.09 3.05 -13.56
CA ILE A 79 7.12 2.18 -12.88
C ILE A 79 7.61 1.88 -11.47
N TYR A 80 6.88 2.36 -10.45
CA TYR A 80 7.26 2.25 -9.04
C TYR A 80 6.14 1.63 -8.21
N PHE A 81 6.50 1.02 -7.09
CA PHE A 81 5.52 0.71 -6.07
C PHE A 81 5.03 1.98 -5.36
N ALA A 82 3.75 2.05 -5.10
CA ALA A 82 3.10 3.22 -4.50
C ALA A 82 3.74 3.63 -3.17
N VAL A 83 4.06 2.66 -2.30
CA VAL A 83 4.67 2.94 -1.00
C VAL A 83 6.08 3.52 -1.14
N ASP A 84 6.87 3.07 -2.10
CA ASP A 84 8.22 3.62 -2.35
C ASP A 84 8.13 5.08 -2.84
N PHE A 85 7.18 5.36 -3.73
CA PHE A 85 6.87 6.71 -4.19
C PHE A 85 6.45 7.64 -3.04
N LEU A 86 5.49 7.20 -2.22
CA LEU A 86 4.99 7.97 -1.07
C LEU A 86 6.07 8.17 -0.01
N LYS A 87 6.85 7.12 0.29
CA LYS A 87 7.97 7.17 1.24
C LYS A 87 9.04 8.16 0.80
N ALA A 88 9.48 8.09 -0.45
CA ALA A 88 10.50 9.00 -0.97
C ALA A 88 10.01 10.45 -0.95
N THR A 89 8.76 10.69 -1.36
CA THR A 89 8.14 12.02 -1.33
C THR A 89 8.05 12.57 0.09
N THR A 90 7.51 11.79 1.03
CA THR A 90 7.36 12.25 2.43
C THR A 90 8.73 12.46 3.09
N LYS A 91 9.71 11.57 2.82
CA LYS A 91 11.06 11.74 3.35
C LYS A 91 11.72 13.01 2.83
N SER A 92 11.68 13.27 1.54
CA SER A 92 12.22 14.50 0.94
C SER A 92 11.51 15.75 1.46
N LEU A 93 10.19 15.68 1.66
CA LEU A 93 9.42 16.77 2.25
C LEU A 93 9.93 17.10 3.68
N LEU A 94 10.11 16.09 4.53
CA LEU A 94 10.54 16.25 5.91
C LEU A 94 12.01 16.65 6.05
N ASP A 95 12.87 16.16 5.15
CA ASP A 95 14.31 16.43 5.21
C ASP A 95 14.68 17.80 4.63
N SER A 96 13.94 18.25 3.60
CA SER A 96 14.39 19.41 2.81
C SER A 96 13.27 20.33 2.30
N GLY A 97 12.00 20.02 2.56
CA GLY A 97 10.87 20.68 1.89
C GLY A 97 10.87 20.43 0.38
N LEU A 98 11.21 19.22 -0.04
CA LEU A 98 11.34 18.74 -1.44
C LEU A 98 12.48 19.40 -2.25
N ARG A 99 13.39 20.12 -1.60
CA ARG A 99 14.49 20.84 -2.29
C ARG A 99 15.65 19.93 -2.66
N ASP A 100 15.79 18.78 -2.03
CA ASP A 100 16.87 17.82 -2.29
C ASP A 100 16.68 17.00 -3.57
N GLY A 101 15.47 17.04 -4.17
CA GLY A 101 15.14 16.30 -5.37
C GLY A 101 15.16 14.77 -5.22
N LYS A 102 15.27 14.24 -4.00
CA LYS A 102 15.37 12.79 -3.72
C LYS A 102 14.01 12.10 -3.71
N PHE A 103 13.18 12.41 -4.68
CA PHE A 103 11.87 11.80 -4.87
C PHE A 103 11.51 11.71 -6.36
N VAL A 104 10.55 10.87 -6.70
CA VAL A 104 10.04 10.75 -8.06
C VAL A 104 9.03 11.87 -8.31
N SER A 105 9.36 12.84 -9.17
CA SER A 105 8.46 13.94 -9.52
C SER A 105 7.39 13.48 -10.52
N ALA A 106 6.13 13.81 -10.25
CA ALA A 106 5.02 13.65 -11.19
C ALA A 106 4.72 14.92 -12.01
N LYS A 107 5.51 15.98 -11.85
CA LYS A 107 5.28 17.27 -12.52
C LYS A 107 5.24 17.12 -14.04
N GLY A 108 4.13 17.60 -14.64
CA GLY A 108 3.92 17.57 -16.09
C GLY A 108 3.69 16.18 -16.69
N LYS A 109 3.43 15.15 -15.87
CA LYS A 109 3.27 13.76 -16.31
C LYS A 109 1.81 13.32 -16.36
N HIS A 110 1.53 12.36 -17.25
CA HIS A 110 0.32 11.54 -17.21
C HIS A 110 0.59 10.35 -16.27
N VAL A 111 -0.13 10.29 -15.16
CA VAL A 111 0.09 9.27 -14.13
C VAL A 111 -1.02 8.23 -14.17
N VAL A 112 -0.61 6.96 -14.08
CA VAL A 112 -1.56 5.84 -13.88
C VAL A 112 -1.29 5.21 -12.52
N VAL A 113 -2.31 5.17 -11.68
CA VAL A 113 -2.30 4.52 -10.37
C VAL A 113 -3.07 3.21 -10.47
N ILE A 114 -2.46 2.09 -10.13
CA ILE A 114 -3.07 0.76 -10.23
C ILE A 114 -3.48 0.29 -8.85
N GLY A 115 -4.78 0.35 -8.57
CA GLY A 115 -5.42 0.01 -7.29
C GLY A 115 -6.32 1.12 -6.78
N GLY A 116 -7.54 0.76 -6.42
CA GLY A 116 -8.61 1.68 -5.99
C GLY A 116 -8.67 1.96 -4.49
N GLY A 117 -7.80 1.33 -3.69
CA GLY A 117 -7.78 1.46 -2.23
C GLY A 117 -7.14 2.75 -1.70
N ASP A 118 -7.02 2.86 -0.37
CA ASP A 118 -6.49 4.06 0.33
C ASP A 118 -5.11 4.48 -0.17
N THR A 119 -4.19 3.53 -0.37
CA THR A 119 -2.85 3.82 -0.90
C THR A 119 -2.90 4.42 -2.30
N GLY A 120 -3.82 3.93 -3.15
CA GLY A 120 -4.05 4.50 -4.48
C GLY A 120 -4.58 5.92 -4.41
N ASN A 121 -5.53 6.19 -3.51
CA ASN A 121 -6.04 7.54 -3.26
C ASN A 121 -4.95 8.49 -2.76
N ASP A 122 -4.09 8.03 -1.86
CA ASP A 122 -2.94 8.81 -1.36
C ASP A 122 -1.96 9.16 -2.49
N CYS A 123 -1.75 8.23 -3.44
CA CYS A 123 -0.96 8.48 -4.65
C CYS A 123 -1.62 9.54 -5.54
N VAL A 124 -2.94 9.45 -5.79
CA VAL A 124 -3.69 10.44 -6.58
C VAL A 124 -3.49 11.85 -6.01
N ALA A 125 -3.72 12.03 -4.71
CA ALA A 125 -3.54 13.33 -4.07
C ALA A 125 -2.08 13.84 -4.13
N THR A 126 -1.12 12.92 -3.99
CA THR A 126 0.31 13.28 -4.02
C THR A 126 0.74 13.72 -5.41
N VAL A 127 0.34 13.02 -6.48
CA VAL A 127 0.73 13.41 -7.85
C VAL A 127 0.09 14.72 -8.30
N ILE A 128 -1.11 15.04 -7.82
CA ILE A 128 -1.76 16.35 -8.04
C ILE A 128 -0.90 17.45 -7.43
N ARG A 129 -0.43 17.28 -6.18
CA ARG A 129 0.46 18.25 -5.51
C ARG A 129 1.83 18.38 -6.17
N HIS A 130 2.29 17.34 -6.84
CA HIS A 130 3.49 17.43 -7.68
C HIS A 130 3.25 18.18 -9.00
N GLY A 131 1.99 18.48 -9.37
CA GLY A 131 1.63 19.17 -10.62
C GLY A 131 1.60 18.23 -11.82
N CYS A 132 1.01 17.03 -11.69
CA CYS A 132 0.77 16.14 -12.82
C CYS A 132 -0.22 16.78 -13.82
N THR A 133 -0.11 16.40 -15.10
CA THR A 133 -1.02 16.87 -16.16
C THR A 133 -2.34 16.11 -16.16
N ALA A 134 -2.31 14.84 -15.81
CA ALA A 134 -3.49 14.00 -15.66
C ALA A 134 -3.20 12.83 -14.72
N VAL A 135 -4.24 12.31 -14.07
CA VAL A 135 -4.17 11.09 -13.29
C VAL A 135 -5.34 10.17 -13.62
N THR A 136 -5.05 8.88 -13.78
CA THR A 136 -6.05 7.80 -13.94
C THR A 136 -5.80 6.76 -12.87
N GLN A 137 -6.83 6.42 -12.10
CA GLN A 137 -6.76 5.38 -11.06
C GLN A 137 -7.54 4.16 -11.55
N LEU A 138 -6.89 3.00 -11.61
CA LEU A 138 -7.52 1.76 -12.06
C LEU A 138 -8.02 0.97 -10.87
N GLU A 139 -9.29 0.58 -10.91
CA GLU A 139 -9.93 -0.32 -9.97
C GLU A 139 -10.41 -1.57 -10.71
N MET A 140 -9.94 -2.74 -10.27
CA MET A 140 -10.32 -3.99 -10.91
C MET A 140 -11.75 -4.44 -10.61
N MET A 141 -12.30 -3.99 -9.47
CA MET A 141 -13.64 -4.35 -9.05
C MET A 141 -14.69 -3.42 -9.67
N PRO A 142 -15.95 -3.84 -9.78
CA PRO A 142 -17.05 -2.98 -10.20
C PRO A 142 -17.24 -1.81 -9.23
N LYS A 143 -17.76 -0.69 -9.75
CA LYS A 143 -18.15 0.43 -8.92
C LYS A 143 -19.27 -0.01 -7.96
N LEU A 144 -19.07 0.21 -6.66
CA LEU A 144 -20.11 0.01 -5.67
C LEU A 144 -21.27 1.00 -5.88
N PRO A 145 -22.49 0.68 -5.45
CA PRO A 145 -23.62 1.57 -5.54
C PRO A 145 -23.39 2.86 -4.73
N ASP A 146 -24.01 3.95 -5.15
CA ASP A 146 -23.86 5.24 -4.46
C ASP A 146 -24.67 5.31 -3.14
N ARG A 147 -25.61 4.38 -2.94
CA ARG A 147 -26.44 4.25 -1.73
C ARG A 147 -26.54 2.79 -1.32
N ARG A 148 -26.89 2.54 -0.06
CA ARG A 148 -27.16 1.18 0.44
C ARG A 148 -28.23 0.50 -0.40
N THR A 149 -27.99 -0.76 -0.68
CA THR A 149 -28.93 -1.68 -1.33
C THR A 149 -29.79 -2.42 -0.28
N GLU A 150 -30.85 -3.06 -0.71
CA GLU A 150 -31.77 -3.81 0.18
C GLU A 150 -31.06 -4.97 0.92
N ASP A 151 -30.02 -5.55 0.32
CA ASP A 151 -29.17 -6.59 0.90
C ASP A 151 -28.03 -6.06 1.77
N ASN A 152 -27.95 -4.73 2.00
CA ASN A 152 -26.95 -4.10 2.86
C ASN A 152 -27.57 -3.01 3.75
N THR A 153 -28.49 -3.43 4.62
CA THR A 153 -29.20 -2.53 5.54
C THR A 153 -28.36 -2.19 6.78
N TRP A 154 -28.74 -1.10 7.46
CA TRP A 154 -28.19 -0.80 8.78
C TRP A 154 -28.59 -1.92 9.77
N PRO A 155 -27.70 -2.37 10.72
CA PRO A 155 -26.43 -1.77 11.13
C PRO A 155 -25.18 -2.30 10.42
N GLU A 156 -25.30 -3.04 9.33
CA GLU A 156 -24.14 -3.54 8.62
C GLU A 156 -23.23 -2.41 8.11
N TRP A 157 -21.94 -2.73 7.93
CA TRP A 157 -21.02 -1.80 7.30
C TRP A 157 -21.48 -1.42 5.88
N PRO A 158 -21.54 -0.12 5.53
CA PRO A 158 -22.06 0.30 4.23
C PRO A 158 -21.17 -0.15 3.07
N ARG A 159 -21.71 -0.98 2.17
CA ARG A 159 -21.10 -1.38 0.92
C ARG A 159 -21.49 -0.38 -0.19
N VAL A 160 -20.97 0.84 -0.08
CA VAL A 160 -21.27 1.94 -1.00
C VAL A 160 -19.98 2.51 -1.59
N CYS A 161 -20.10 3.15 -2.76
CA CYS A 161 -18.99 3.87 -3.37
C CYS A 161 -18.62 5.07 -2.48
N LYS A 162 -17.42 5.04 -1.93
CA LYS A 162 -16.86 6.17 -1.18
C LYS A 162 -15.91 6.93 -2.09
N THR A 163 -16.00 8.24 -2.06
CA THR A 163 -15.01 9.13 -2.66
C THR A 163 -14.18 9.70 -1.51
N ASP A 164 -12.87 9.59 -1.61
CA ASP A 164 -11.94 10.09 -0.61
C ASP A 164 -11.23 11.33 -1.18
N TYR A 165 -10.52 12.04 -0.31
CA TYR A 165 -9.95 13.37 -0.57
C TYR A 165 -9.17 13.48 -1.88
N GLY A 166 -8.37 12.48 -2.26
CA GLY A 166 -7.58 12.52 -3.50
C GLY A 166 -8.42 12.40 -4.76
N GLN A 167 -9.49 11.59 -4.74
CA GLN A 167 -10.42 11.51 -5.86
C GLN A 167 -11.25 12.80 -5.98
N GLU A 168 -11.67 13.41 -4.84
CA GLU A 168 -12.36 14.70 -4.83
C GLU A 168 -11.47 15.81 -5.39
N GLU A 169 -10.22 15.86 -4.98
CA GLU A 169 -9.22 16.80 -5.51
C GLU A 169 -9.01 16.59 -7.02
N ALA A 170 -8.89 15.34 -7.48
CA ALA A 170 -8.75 15.05 -8.90
C ALA A 170 -9.98 15.52 -9.69
N ALA A 171 -11.18 15.30 -9.17
CA ALA A 171 -12.43 15.79 -9.79
C ALA A 171 -12.46 17.31 -9.86
N ALA A 172 -12.02 18.00 -8.80
CA ALA A 172 -11.94 19.46 -8.77
C ALA A 172 -10.90 20.02 -9.77
N VAL A 173 -9.74 19.40 -9.88
CA VAL A 173 -8.63 19.89 -10.74
C VAL A 173 -8.83 19.51 -12.20
N PHE A 174 -9.31 18.30 -12.50
CA PHE A 174 -9.42 17.75 -13.86
C PHE A 174 -10.86 17.64 -14.38
N GLY A 175 -11.85 18.03 -13.58
CA GLY A 175 -13.27 18.03 -13.97
C GLY A 175 -13.94 16.66 -14.01
N LYS A 176 -13.28 15.59 -13.50
CA LYS A 176 -13.82 14.22 -13.49
C LYS A 176 -13.17 13.34 -12.42
N ASP A 177 -13.90 12.33 -11.97
CA ASP A 177 -13.38 11.26 -11.11
C ASP A 177 -12.21 10.54 -11.83
N PRO A 178 -11.06 10.35 -11.20
CA PRO A 178 -9.91 9.70 -11.81
C PRO A 178 -10.08 8.19 -11.96
N ARG A 179 -11.07 7.57 -11.31
CA ARG A 179 -11.24 6.12 -11.26
C ARG A 179 -11.83 5.54 -12.53
N VAL A 180 -11.25 4.44 -12.97
CA VAL A 180 -11.75 3.58 -14.04
C VAL A 180 -11.94 2.18 -13.44
N TYR A 181 -13.19 1.77 -13.32
CA TYR A 181 -13.58 0.51 -12.70
C TYR A 181 -13.51 -0.66 -13.70
N GLU A 182 -13.54 -1.89 -13.16
CA GLU A 182 -13.50 -3.13 -13.96
C GLU A 182 -12.36 -3.11 -14.99
N THR A 183 -11.20 -2.56 -14.58
CA THR A 183 -10.10 -2.31 -15.51
C THR A 183 -8.76 -2.63 -14.88
N THR A 184 -7.88 -3.26 -15.66
CA THR A 184 -6.48 -3.49 -15.28
C THR A 184 -5.55 -3.18 -16.43
N VAL A 185 -4.24 -3.31 -16.19
CA VAL A 185 -3.21 -3.16 -17.22
C VAL A 185 -2.90 -4.52 -17.83
N LYS A 186 -2.83 -4.57 -19.16
CA LYS A 186 -2.40 -5.72 -19.96
C LYS A 186 -0.92 -5.65 -20.30
N GLU A 187 -0.40 -4.45 -20.56
CA GLU A 187 0.96 -4.21 -21.03
C GLU A 187 1.39 -2.77 -20.73
N PHE A 188 2.69 -2.55 -20.51
CA PHE A 188 3.31 -1.24 -20.53
C PHE A 188 4.19 -1.10 -21.77
N LYS A 189 4.06 0.02 -22.49
CA LYS A 189 4.91 0.33 -23.65
C LYS A 189 6.01 1.30 -23.26
N LYS A 190 7.20 1.03 -23.76
CA LYS A 190 8.41 1.84 -23.55
C LYS A 190 8.69 2.70 -24.77
N ASP A 191 9.29 3.85 -24.55
CA ASP A 191 9.94 4.63 -25.59
C ASP A 191 11.33 4.07 -25.94
N LYS A 192 12.01 4.74 -26.86
CA LYS A 192 13.37 4.35 -27.32
C LYS A 192 14.43 4.47 -26.21
N THR A 193 14.15 5.18 -25.12
CA THR A 193 15.05 5.35 -23.96
C THR A 193 14.81 4.34 -22.86
N GLY A 194 13.79 3.45 -22.99
CA GLY A 194 13.42 2.46 -22.00
C GLY A 194 12.41 2.95 -20.95
N LYS A 195 11.92 4.20 -21.06
CA LYS A 195 10.93 4.76 -20.14
C LYS A 195 9.52 4.38 -20.55
N VAL A 196 8.65 4.16 -19.56
CA VAL A 196 7.22 3.97 -19.83
C VAL A 196 6.64 5.21 -20.50
N CYS A 197 5.87 5.02 -21.57
CA CYS A 197 5.21 6.10 -22.30
C CYS A 197 3.71 5.86 -22.52
N LYS A 198 3.26 4.60 -22.44
CA LYS A 198 1.84 4.23 -22.52
C LYS A 198 1.53 3.02 -21.64
N ALA A 199 0.28 2.93 -21.20
CA ALA A 199 -0.32 1.73 -20.63
C ALA A 199 -1.42 1.21 -21.54
N VAL A 200 -1.43 -0.09 -21.82
CA VAL A 200 -2.52 -0.79 -22.48
C VAL A 200 -3.45 -1.32 -21.41
N LEU A 201 -4.62 -0.73 -21.30
CA LEU A 201 -5.66 -1.14 -20.38
C LEU A 201 -6.53 -2.23 -21.01
N VAL A 202 -7.11 -3.08 -20.18
CA VAL A 202 -8.09 -4.08 -20.59
C VAL A 202 -9.25 -4.07 -19.60
N ARG A 203 -10.47 -4.13 -20.10
CA ARG A 203 -11.67 -4.26 -19.26
C ARG A 203 -11.73 -5.65 -18.65
N LEU A 204 -12.24 -5.74 -17.44
CA LEU A 204 -12.48 -6.99 -16.72
C LEU A 204 -13.98 -7.27 -16.65
N GLU A 205 -14.36 -8.52 -16.62
CA GLU A 205 -15.71 -8.98 -16.30
C GLU A 205 -15.64 -10.02 -15.17
N GLU A 206 -16.65 -10.03 -14.31
CA GLU A 206 -16.76 -11.03 -13.26
C GLU A 206 -17.27 -12.35 -13.85
N LYS A 207 -16.50 -13.41 -13.67
CA LYS A 207 -16.93 -14.78 -13.99
C LYS A 207 -16.81 -15.67 -12.76
N LYS A 208 -17.80 -16.53 -12.58
CA LYS A 208 -17.81 -17.57 -11.54
C LYS A 208 -17.09 -18.81 -12.07
N ASP A 209 -16.02 -19.23 -11.39
CA ASP A 209 -15.33 -20.47 -11.71
C ASP A 209 -16.29 -21.65 -11.47
N PRO A 210 -16.59 -22.45 -12.50
CA PRO A 210 -17.57 -23.53 -12.39
C PRO A 210 -17.13 -24.67 -11.46
N LYS A 211 -15.82 -24.82 -11.20
CA LYS A 211 -15.27 -25.88 -10.33
C LYS A 211 -15.21 -25.47 -8.87
N THR A 212 -14.79 -24.22 -8.58
CA THR A 212 -14.56 -23.75 -7.23
C THR A 212 -15.67 -22.86 -6.70
N GLY A 213 -16.56 -22.37 -7.57
CA GLY A 213 -17.60 -21.39 -7.25
C GLY A 213 -17.07 -19.98 -6.94
N ARG A 214 -15.76 -19.77 -7.02
CA ARG A 214 -15.13 -18.48 -6.74
C ARG A 214 -15.35 -17.49 -7.87
N ARG A 215 -15.61 -16.24 -7.52
CA ARG A 215 -15.68 -15.14 -8.48
C ARG A 215 -14.27 -14.70 -8.86
N GLN A 216 -14.04 -14.51 -10.14
CA GLN A 216 -12.77 -14.05 -10.70
C GLN A 216 -13.03 -12.93 -11.71
N MET A 217 -12.18 -11.92 -11.71
CA MET A 217 -12.18 -10.85 -12.71
C MET A 217 -11.33 -11.30 -13.90
N ILE A 218 -11.94 -11.48 -15.07
CA ILE A 218 -11.30 -12.00 -16.27
C ILE A 218 -11.22 -10.91 -17.34
N PRO A 219 -10.07 -10.76 -18.04
CA PRO A 219 -9.95 -9.82 -19.15
C PRO A 219 -10.95 -10.10 -20.28
N VAL A 220 -11.59 -9.05 -20.77
CA VAL A 220 -12.49 -9.08 -21.93
C VAL A 220 -11.66 -8.87 -23.19
N GLU A 221 -11.62 -9.85 -24.05
CA GLU A 221 -10.89 -9.82 -25.31
C GLU A 221 -11.41 -8.71 -26.22
N GLY A 222 -10.52 -7.98 -26.90
CA GLY A 222 -10.89 -6.89 -27.80
C GLY A 222 -11.31 -5.58 -27.10
N SER A 223 -11.18 -5.49 -25.77
CA SER A 223 -11.48 -4.30 -24.99
C SER A 223 -10.27 -3.41 -24.72
N GLU A 224 -9.14 -3.72 -25.34
CA GLU A 224 -7.87 -3.03 -25.09
C GLU A 224 -7.95 -1.56 -25.50
N LYS A 225 -7.40 -0.70 -24.61
CA LYS A 225 -7.31 0.74 -24.84
C LYS A 225 -5.96 1.27 -24.43
N GLU A 226 -5.28 1.97 -25.32
CA GLU A 226 -4.03 2.66 -24.97
C GLU A 226 -4.31 4.03 -24.34
N ILE A 227 -3.58 4.34 -23.28
CA ILE A 227 -3.53 5.67 -22.69
C ILE A 227 -2.08 6.14 -22.51
N ALA A 228 -1.85 7.44 -22.52
CA ALA A 228 -0.57 8.04 -22.20
C ALA A 228 -0.23 7.75 -20.72
N ALA A 229 1.01 7.39 -20.45
CA ALA A 229 1.46 7.08 -19.10
C ALA A 229 2.97 7.33 -18.98
N ASP A 230 3.35 8.42 -18.33
CA ASP A 230 4.74 8.81 -18.09
C ASP A 230 5.24 8.37 -16.71
N LEU A 231 4.32 7.94 -15.84
CA LEU A 231 4.57 7.45 -14.48
C LEU A 231 3.48 6.44 -14.10
N ILE A 232 3.91 5.28 -13.63
CA ILE A 232 3.01 4.23 -13.14
C ILE A 232 3.28 4.00 -11.65
N LEU A 233 2.21 3.99 -10.84
CA LEU A 233 2.27 3.70 -9.42
C LEU A 233 1.44 2.45 -9.11
N ILE A 234 2.11 1.38 -8.65
CA ILE A 234 1.46 0.11 -8.34
C ILE A 234 1.03 0.11 -6.88
N ALA A 235 -0.27 0.21 -6.65
CA ALA A 235 -0.95 0.21 -5.35
C ALA A 235 -1.82 -1.05 -5.16
N ALA A 236 -1.35 -2.21 -5.64
CA ALA A 236 -2.11 -3.47 -5.68
C ALA A 236 -2.14 -4.24 -4.34
N GLY A 237 -1.74 -3.60 -3.24
CA GLY A 237 -1.68 -4.20 -1.91
C GLY A 237 -0.40 -4.99 -1.66
N PHE A 238 -0.42 -5.79 -0.58
CA PHE A 238 0.75 -6.53 -0.09
C PHE A 238 0.44 -8.03 0.00
N THR A 239 1.50 -8.84 0.04
CA THR A 239 1.43 -10.31 0.10
C THR A 239 1.96 -10.87 1.43
N GLY A 240 2.04 -10.06 2.47
CA GLY A 240 2.53 -10.44 3.79
C GLY A 240 3.77 -9.69 4.24
N CYS A 241 4.42 -10.20 5.28
CA CYS A 241 5.61 -9.60 5.85
C CYS A 241 6.89 -10.00 5.09
N GLU A 242 7.99 -9.33 5.43
CA GLU A 242 9.31 -9.62 4.86
C GLU A 242 9.83 -10.97 5.35
N PRO A 243 10.17 -11.92 4.46
CA PRO A 243 10.57 -13.29 4.86
C PRO A 243 11.79 -13.34 5.75
N TYR A 244 12.78 -12.45 5.55
CA TYR A 244 14.02 -12.49 6.32
C TYR A 244 13.81 -12.30 7.84
N VAL A 245 12.76 -11.60 8.27
CA VAL A 245 12.41 -11.43 9.68
C VAL A 245 11.79 -12.71 10.22
N THR A 246 10.81 -13.27 9.49
CA THR A 246 10.14 -14.50 9.91
C THR A 246 11.08 -15.69 9.95
N ASP A 247 11.99 -15.79 8.99
CA ASP A 247 13.02 -16.85 8.92
C ASP A 247 14.01 -16.70 10.07
N ALA A 248 14.45 -15.47 10.39
CA ALA A 248 15.40 -15.22 11.48
C ALA A 248 14.86 -15.65 12.85
N PHE A 249 13.54 -15.50 13.08
CA PHE A 249 12.87 -15.94 14.32
C PHE A 249 12.33 -17.37 14.26
N GLY A 250 12.29 -18.01 13.09
CA GLY A 250 11.73 -19.35 12.90
C GLY A 250 10.21 -19.42 13.14
N VAL A 251 9.50 -18.31 12.92
CA VAL A 251 8.05 -18.26 13.11
C VAL A 251 7.31 -18.84 11.89
N LYS A 252 6.22 -19.56 12.14
CA LYS A 252 5.36 -20.14 11.10
C LYS A 252 4.46 -19.07 10.48
N LEU A 253 4.18 -19.25 9.20
CA LEU A 253 3.25 -18.40 8.45
C LEU A 253 1.92 -19.12 8.21
N ASP A 254 0.84 -18.34 8.10
CA ASP A 254 -0.45 -18.82 7.63
C ASP A 254 -0.51 -18.93 6.09
N SER A 255 -1.65 -19.37 5.55
CA SER A 255 -1.86 -19.51 4.10
C SER A 255 -1.82 -18.18 3.32
N ARG A 256 -1.84 -17.03 4.02
CA ARG A 256 -1.76 -15.68 3.43
C ARG A 256 -0.39 -15.04 3.65
N SER A 257 0.60 -15.81 4.13
CA SER A 257 1.96 -15.36 4.44
C SER A 257 2.04 -14.33 5.59
N ASN A 258 1.08 -14.34 6.51
CA ASN A 258 1.16 -13.60 7.76
C ASN A 258 1.70 -14.52 8.86
N VAL A 259 2.25 -13.95 9.93
CA VAL A 259 2.76 -14.74 11.05
C VAL A 259 1.60 -15.44 11.77
N ALA A 260 1.63 -16.76 11.79
CA ALA A 260 0.64 -17.57 12.48
C ALA A 260 0.76 -17.43 14.00
N SER A 261 -0.37 -17.24 14.67
CA SER A 261 -0.44 -17.18 16.13
C SER A 261 -1.56 -18.06 16.67
N LYS A 262 -1.51 -18.36 17.98
CA LYS A 262 -2.62 -19.00 18.67
C LYS A 262 -3.79 -18.04 18.80
N THR A 263 -4.98 -18.51 18.55
CA THR A 263 -6.21 -17.73 18.69
C THR A 263 -6.31 -17.10 20.08
N GLY A 264 -6.49 -15.78 20.14
CA GLY A 264 -6.70 -15.01 21.38
C GLY A 264 -5.47 -14.74 22.23
N SER A 265 -4.28 -15.20 21.81
CA SER A 265 -3.05 -14.96 22.61
C SER A 265 -1.92 -14.28 21.85
N TYR A 266 -2.04 -14.08 20.54
CA TYR A 266 -0.99 -13.52 19.66
C TYR A 266 0.37 -14.22 19.73
N GLN A 267 0.48 -15.32 20.50
CA GLN A 267 1.71 -16.09 20.65
C GLN A 267 1.98 -16.91 19.40
N THR A 268 3.22 -16.85 18.91
CA THR A 268 3.69 -17.64 17.76
C THR A 268 4.02 -19.08 18.17
N ASN A 269 4.56 -19.87 17.25
CA ASN A 269 5.12 -21.19 17.55
C ASN A 269 6.46 -21.13 18.30
N VAL A 270 7.07 -19.95 18.42
CA VAL A 270 8.32 -19.75 19.15
C VAL A 270 7.99 -19.17 20.53
N GLU A 271 8.54 -19.80 21.59
CA GLU A 271 8.33 -19.37 22.96
C GLU A 271 8.78 -17.92 23.17
N ARG A 272 8.00 -17.13 23.91
CA ARG A 272 8.23 -15.70 24.18
C ARG A 272 8.23 -14.78 22.95
N VAL A 273 7.82 -15.29 21.76
CA VAL A 273 7.65 -14.48 20.54
C VAL A 273 6.17 -14.34 20.21
N PHE A 274 5.73 -13.11 20.16
CA PHE A 274 4.36 -12.71 19.84
C PHE A 274 4.33 -11.94 18.51
N THR A 275 3.13 -11.75 17.94
CA THR A 275 2.95 -10.98 16.72
C THR A 275 1.69 -10.10 16.84
N ALA A 276 1.72 -8.91 16.22
CA ALA A 276 0.59 -7.98 16.22
C ALA A 276 0.53 -7.15 14.93
N GLY A 277 -0.60 -6.51 14.70
CA GLY A 277 -0.83 -5.61 13.57
C GLY A 277 -0.81 -6.32 12.22
N ASP A 278 -0.36 -5.61 11.17
CA ASP A 278 -0.37 -6.15 9.80
C ASP A 278 0.50 -7.40 9.63
N MET A 279 1.51 -7.59 10.47
CA MET A 279 2.34 -8.80 10.44
C MET A 279 1.55 -10.05 10.88
N HIS A 280 0.56 -9.87 11.76
CA HIS A 280 -0.34 -10.92 12.24
C HIS A 280 -1.53 -11.13 11.31
N ARG A 281 -2.25 -10.06 10.96
CA ARG A 281 -3.54 -10.18 10.23
C ARG A 281 -3.49 -9.85 8.74
N GLY A 282 -2.34 -9.40 8.23
CA GLY A 282 -2.22 -8.80 6.91
C GLY A 282 -2.58 -7.32 6.93
N GLN A 283 -2.40 -6.65 5.80
CA GLN A 283 -2.69 -5.22 5.66
C GLN A 283 -4.12 -4.89 6.12
N SER A 284 -4.24 -3.91 7.01
CA SER A 284 -5.53 -3.52 7.58
C SER A 284 -5.48 -2.07 8.10
N LEU A 285 -6.61 -1.59 8.62
CA LEU A 285 -6.66 -0.26 9.23
C LEU A 285 -5.82 -0.22 10.52
N VAL A 286 -5.18 0.93 10.77
CA VAL A 286 -4.35 1.18 11.97
C VAL A 286 -5.09 0.88 13.28
N VAL A 287 -6.41 1.14 13.32
CA VAL A 287 -7.25 0.84 14.50
C VAL A 287 -7.19 -0.64 14.91
N TRP A 288 -6.99 -1.55 13.97
CA TRP A 288 -6.83 -2.97 14.29
C TRP A 288 -5.48 -3.28 14.93
N ALA A 289 -4.41 -2.65 14.43
CA ALA A 289 -3.08 -2.78 15.02
C ALA A 289 -3.02 -2.24 16.46
N ILE A 290 -3.76 -1.15 16.73
CA ILE A 290 -3.85 -0.56 18.08
C ILE A 290 -4.65 -1.48 19.02
N ARG A 291 -5.63 -2.22 18.51
CA ARG A 291 -6.49 -3.12 19.30
C ARG A 291 -5.77 -4.40 19.71
N GLU A 292 -4.85 -4.90 18.90
CA GLU A 292 -4.05 -6.10 19.15
C GLU A 292 -2.93 -5.87 20.17
#